data_ddbcb6f58ff1d99edc4dea4fc7bddebd
#
_entry.id   ddbcb6f58ff1d99edc4dea4fc7bddebd
#
_cell.length_a   1.000
_cell.length_b   1.000
_cell.length_c   1.000
_cell.angle_alpha   90.00
_cell.angle_beta   90.00
_cell.angle_gamma   90.00
#
_symmetry.space_group_name_H-M   'P 1'
#
loop_
_entity.id
_entity.type
_entity.pdbx_description
1 polymer ?
#
loop_
_entity_poly.entity_id
_entity_poly.type
_entity_poly.pdbx_seq_one_letter_code
_entity_poly.pdbx_strand_id
1 'polypeptide(L)'
;MAPIPDHTRDRLPEESLSVSKSLGNPMKRGTLSFVLAAAYLPLAAQEQPARPPITGIAHVRLYSTDLYKSREFYSHILGMAGGTAGCMGAILPCYTVNDHQQIELLQVTGGAPDNLLAEIAFATPDVEQMRRYLLAHNVTVGAIAKDTYGVQHFELRDPEGVHIAFVQLPASHFFNAPADQVSTRMVHAGFIVKDRAAEDRFYRDILGFRMYWHGGFKDADNDWWEIQVPEGNDWIEYMLNISPYADHNERGIENHFSFAVEQIKPAATRLRMHGLKSTDQPEIGRDGKWSYDIYDPDMTRVEFMEFKPAQPPCCNPYTGTHPKP
;
A
#
# COMPACT_ATOMS: atom_id res chain seq x y z
N MET A 1 34.62 -0.36 -39.34
CA MET A 1 34.69 -1.51 -40.23
C MET A 1 35.83 -2.41 -39.79
N ALA A 2 35.48 -3.49 -39.10
CA ALA A 2 36.36 -4.63 -38.86
C ALA A 2 35.42 -5.83 -38.61
N PRO A 3 35.68 -7.01 -39.16
CA PRO A 3 34.69 -8.09 -39.29
C PRO A 3 34.68 -9.03 -38.08
N ILE A 4 33.53 -9.66 -37.91
CA ILE A 4 33.18 -10.71 -36.96
C ILE A 4 33.75 -12.06 -37.46
N PRO A 5 34.34 -12.92 -36.64
CA PRO A 5 34.65 -14.26 -37.03
C PRO A 5 33.51 -15.25 -36.69
N ASP A 6 33.20 -16.02 -37.69
CA ASP A 6 32.31 -17.19 -37.72
C ASP A 6 33.02 -18.40 -37.07
N HIS A 7 32.35 -19.15 -36.20
CA HIS A 7 32.80 -20.46 -35.71
C HIS A 7 31.73 -21.51 -35.93
N THR A 8 32.05 -22.31 -36.92
CA THR A 8 31.37 -23.54 -37.38
C THR A 8 31.39 -24.66 -36.34
N ARG A 9 30.31 -25.37 -36.35
CA ARG A 9 29.95 -26.69 -35.84
C ARG A 9 31.11 -27.70 -35.75
N ASP A 10 31.18 -28.39 -34.57
CA ASP A 10 31.74 -29.72 -34.48
C ASP A 10 30.70 -30.74 -34.03
N ARG A 11 30.55 -31.79 -34.85
CA ARG A 11 29.73 -32.99 -34.60
C ARG A 11 30.59 -34.03 -33.91
N LEU A 12 30.09 -34.71 -32.89
CA LEU A 12 30.65 -35.92 -32.32
C LEU A 12 29.92 -37.15 -32.89
N PRO A 13 30.62 -38.30 -33.01
CA PRO A 13 30.17 -39.47 -33.78
C PRO A 13 29.29 -40.43 -32.95
N GLU A 14 28.37 -41.09 -33.68
CA GLU A 14 27.57 -42.24 -33.22
C GLU A 14 28.44 -43.49 -33.03
N GLU A 15 28.41 -44.10 -31.86
CA GLU A 15 28.89 -45.46 -31.65
C GLU A 15 27.77 -46.47 -31.71
N SER A 16 27.89 -47.38 -32.71
CA SER A 16 27.03 -48.53 -32.93
C SER A 16 27.50 -49.71 -32.03
N LEU A 17 26.64 -50.20 -31.16
CA LEU A 17 26.86 -51.44 -30.43
C LEU A 17 26.08 -52.59 -30.99
N SER A 18 26.80 -53.57 -31.46
CA SER A 18 26.32 -54.82 -32.06
C SER A 18 25.74 -55.79 -31.01
N VAL A 19 24.60 -56.39 -31.33
CA VAL A 19 23.92 -57.41 -30.52
C VAL A 19 24.44 -58.81 -30.90
N SER A 20 25.01 -59.49 -29.94
CA SER A 20 25.34 -60.92 -30.02
C SER A 20 24.17 -61.76 -29.48
N LYS A 21 23.63 -62.67 -30.31
CA LYS A 21 22.62 -63.65 -29.94
C LYS A 21 23.28 -64.85 -29.27
N SER A 22 22.83 -65.18 -28.06
CA SER A 22 23.07 -66.48 -27.43
C SER A 22 21.75 -67.20 -27.20
N LEU A 23 21.67 -68.42 -27.78
CA LEU A 23 20.56 -69.36 -27.62
C LEU A 23 20.70 -70.12 -26.30
N GLY A 24 19.70 -70.11 -25.43
CA GLY A 24 19.62 -70.90 -24.20
C GLY A 24 18.19 -71.33 -23.89
N ASN A 25 18.05 -72.62 -23.64
CA ASN A 25 16.86 -73.47 -23.49
C ASN A 25 15.77 -72.97 -22.48
N PRO A 26 14.53 -73.48 -22.64
CA PRO A 26 13.37 -72.96 -21.86
C PRO A 26 13.25 -73.67 -20.48
N MET A 27 13.33 -72.94 -19.43
CA MET A 27 12.88 -73.35 -18.08
C MET A 27 11.53 -72.76 -17.79
N LYS A 28 10.58 -73.60 -17.36
CA LYS A 28 9.19 -73.25 -16.98
C LYS A 28 9.25 -72.23 -15.82
N ARG A 29 8.71 -71.04 -16.06
CA ARG A 29 8.51 -70.02 -15.05
C ARG A 29 7.04 -69.93 -14.67
N GLY A 30 6.80 -70.27 -13.37
CA GLY A 30 5.51 -69.92 -12.74
C GLY A 30 5.40 -68.42 -12.61
N THR A 31 4.29 -67.87 -13.12
CA THR A 31 3.96 -66.44 -13.07
C THR A 31 3.49 -66.10 -11.66
N LEU A 32 4.31 -65.48 -10.88
CA LEU A 32 3.93 -64.82 -9.62
C LEU A 32 3.52 -63.39 -9.98
N SER A 33 2.23 -63.12 -10.10
CA SER A 33 1.71 -61.77 -10.33
C SER A 33 1.77 -60.99 -8.99
N PHE A 34 2.76 -60.11 -8.87
CA PHE A 34 2.77 -59.09 -7.84
C PHE A 34 1.82 -58.00 -8.26
N VAL A 35 0.63 -57.93 -7.62
CA VAL A 35 -0.25 -56.78 -7.69
C VAL A 35 0.34 -55.69 -6.79
N LEU A 36 1.01 -54.73 -7.39
CA LEU A 36 1.40 -53.49 -6.69
C LEU A 36 0.13 -52.68 -6.43
N ALA A 37 -0.46 -52.78 -5.25
CA ALA A 37 -1.49 -51.87 -4.78
C ALA A 37 -0.81 -50.52 -4.50
N ALA A 38 -0.91 -49.60 -5.45
CA ALA A 38 -0.55 -48.20 -5.25
C ALA A 38 -1.54 -47.60 -4.22
N ALA A 39 -1.11 -47.46 -2.98
CA ALA A 39 -1.85 -46.75 -1.96
C ALA A 39 -1.86 -45.25 -2.38
N TYR A 40 -2.96 -44.79 -2.98
CA TYR A 40 -3.25 -43.38 -3.11
C TYR A 40 -3.51 -42.82 -1.70
N LEU A 41 -2.47 -42.27 -1.07
CA LEU A 41 -2.67 -41.38 0.06
C LEU A 41 -3.37 -40.11 -0.47
N PRO A 42 -4.54 -39.77 0.04
CA PRO A 42 -5.13 -38.49 -0.33
C PRO A 42 -4.15 -37.39 0.13
N LEU A 43 -3.67 -36.60 -0.81
CA LEU A 43 -2.95 -35.36 -0.50
C LEU A 43 -3.99 -34.51 0.23
N ALA A 44 -3.89 -34.43 1.56
CA ALA A 44 -4.71 -33.52 2.33
C ALA A 44 -4.52 -32.14 1.72
N ALA A 45 -5.56 -31.60 1.10
CA ALA A 45 -5.53 -30.23 0.64
C ALA A 45 -5.18 -29.38 1.85
N GLN A 46 -3.99 -28.77 1.86
CA GLN A 46 -3.60 -27.85 2.91
C GLN A 46 -4.61 -26.69 2.85
N GLU A 47 -5.43 -26.60 3.88
CA GLU A 47 -6.41 -25.52 3.99
C GLU A 47 -5.66 -24.19 3.92
N GLN A 48 -6.01 -23.36 2.94
CA GLN A 48 -5.33 -22.08 2.78
C GLN A 48 -5.58 -21.22 4.03
N PRO A 49 -4.57 -20.55 4.57
CA PRO A 49 -4.75 -19.70 5.74
C PRO A 49 -5.80 -18.62 5.45
N ALA A 50 -6.74 -18.42 6.37
CA ALA A 50 -7.70 -17.33 6.26
C ALA A 50 -6.97 -15.98 6.35
N ARG A 51 -7.43 -14.98 5.59
CA ARG A 51 -6.94 -13.60 5.69
C ARG A 51 -7.34 -13.02 7.06
N PRO A 52 -6.41 -12.50 7.87
CA PRO A 52 -6.77 -11.74 9.06
C PRO A 52 -7.37 -10.37 8.67
N PRO A 53 -8.07 -9.69 9.59
CA PRO A 53 -8.63 -8.37 9.34
C PRO A 53 -7.56 -7.33 8.94
N ILE A 54 -7.96 -6.40 8.04
CA ILE A 54 -7.22 -5.17 7.72
C ILE A 54 -8.13 -4.02 8.16
N THR A 55 -7.78 -3.36 9.25
CA THR A 55 -8.69 -2.49 9.99
C THR A 55 -8.57 -1.01 9.64
N GLY A 56 -7.49 -0.59 8.99
CA GLY A 56 -7.27 0.79 8.61
C GLY A 56 -5.85 1.05 8.16
N ILE A 57 -5.55 2.31 7.87
CA ILE A 57 -4.19 2.81 7.61
C ILE A 57 -3.54 3.06 8.98
N ALA A 58 -2.37 2.46 9.21
CA ALA A 58 -1.58 2.67 10.43
C ALA A 58 -0.64 3.86 10.29
N HIS A 59 0.04 3.98 9.15
CA HIS A 59 0.86 5.16 8.85
C HIS A 59 1.02 5.37 7.35
N VAL A 60 1.40 6.59 7.01
CA VAL A 60 2.08 6.90 5.75
C VAL A 60 3.50 7.32 6.07
N ARG A 61 4.44 6.89 5.25
CA ARG A 61 5.84 7.34 5.32
C ARG A 61 6.12 8.20 4.11
N LEU A 62 6.69 9.37 4.34
CA LEU A 62 6.98 10.35 3.30
C LEU A 62 8.48 10.60 3.23
N TYR A 63 8.98 10.87 2.03
CA TYR A 63 10.31 11.40 1.88
C TYR A 63 10.34 12.88 2.24
N SER A 64 11.39 13.30 2.95
CA SER A 64 11.62 14.71 3.27
C SER A 64 13.06 15.12 2.95
N THR A 65 13.21 16.23 2.24
CA THR A 65 14.52 16.82 1.94
C THR A 65 15.00 17.76 3.05
N ASP A 66 14.07 18.29 3.88
CA ASP A 66 14.36 19.23 4.94
C ASP A 66 13.47 18.97 6.17
N LEU A 67 13.95 18.13 7.09
CA LEU A 67 13.22 17.77 8.31
C LEU A 67 12.86 18.98 9.21
N TYR A 68 13.60 20.08 9.12
CA TYR A 68 13.26 21.28 9.89
C TYR A 68 12.00 21.93 9.33
N LYS A 69 11.92 22.11 8.01
CA LYS A 69 10.73 22.66 7.37
C LYS A 69 9.52 21.72 7.53
N SER A 70 9.73 20.42 7.41
CA SER A 70 8.67 19.43 7.65
C SER A 70 8.17 19.52 9.09
N ARG A 71 9.06 19.69 10.07
CA ARG A 71 8.66 19.91 11.46
C ARG A 71 7.80 21.18 11.63
N GLU A 72 8.20 22.29 11.02
CA GLU A 72 7.40 23.52 11.05
C GLU A 72 6.00 23.28 10.46
N PHE A 73 5.91 22.52 9.38
CA PHE A 73 4.64 22.18 8.78
C PHE A 73 3.80 21.25 9.67
N TYR A 74 4.31 20.08 10.03
CA TYR A 74 3.52 19.08 10.77
C TYR A 74 3.25 19.48 12.21
N SER A 75 4.23 20.08 12.93
CA SER A 75 4.03 20.47 14.33
C SER A 75 3.33 21.81 14.50
N HIS A 76 3.64 22.83 13.68
CA HIS A 76 3.06 24.17 13.87
C HIS A 76 1.82 24.40 13.02
N ILE A 77 1.88 24.09 11.70
CA ILE A 77 0.73 24.31 10.82
C ILE A 77 -0.38 23.30 11.13
N LEU A 78 -0.07 22.00 11.20
CA LEU A 78 -1.07 20.98 11.51
C LEU A 78 -1.33 20.80 13.01
N GLY A 79 -0.48 21.36 13.87
CA GLY A 79 -0.63 21.29 15.32
C GLY A 79 -0.33 19.90 15.91
N MET A 80 0.39 19.03 15.20
CA MET A 80 0.58 17.64 15.59
C MET A 80 1.69 17.47 16.63
N ALA A 81 1.50 16.56 17.56
CA ALA A 81 2.58 16.08 18.41
C ALA A 81 3.55 15.25 17.60
N GLY A 82 4.85 15.55 17.70
CA GLY A 82 5.85 14.82 16.96
C GLY A 82 7.28 15.20 17.34
N GLY A 83 8.21 14.46 16.81
CA GLY A 83 9.63 14.66 17.00
C GLY A 83 10.43 13.41 16.65
N THR A 84 11.70 13.40 17.09
CA THR A 84 12.64 12.29 16.85
C THR A 84 12.49 11.15 17.85
N ALA A 85 11.68 11.32 18.90
CA ALA A 85 11.48 10.34 19.97
C ALA A 85 10.12 9.67 19.80
N GLY A 86 10.09 8.62 18.98
CA GLY A 86 9.16 7.51 19.07
C GLY A 86 7.66 7.80 18.99
N CYS A 87 7.14 7.86 17.80
CA CYS A 87 5.77 7.46 17.56
C CYS A 87 5.76 5.94 17.40
N MET A 88 4.76 5.24 17.91
CA MET A 88 4.46 3.81 17.74
C MET A 88 5.53 2.99 16.98
N GLY A 89 6.76 2.94 17.55
CA GLY A 89 7.83 2.11 17.01
C GLY A 89 8.73 2.70 15.93
N ALA A 90 8.45 3.89 15.44
CA ALA A 90 9.30 4.53 14.46
C ALA A 90 10.62 5.04 15.08
N ILE A 91 11.73 4.63 14.50
CA ILE A 91 13.06 5.25 14.75
C ILE A 91 13.16 6.58 13.99
N LEU A 92 12.27 6.78 13.01
CA LEU A 92 12.21 7.96 12.16
C LEU A 92 11.48 9.11 12.84
N PRO A 93 11.78 10.36 12.45
CA PRO A 93 10.92 11.49 12.80
C PRO A 93 9.47 11.18 12.42
N CYS A 94 8.55 11.42 13.35
CA CYS A 94 7.16 11.07 13.15
C CYS A 94 6.21 12.03 13.84
N TYR A 95 4.96 12.06 13.39
CA TYR A 95 3.88 12.90 13.91
C TYR A 95 2.65 12.04 14.16
N THR A 96 2.19 12.05 15.40
CA THR A 96 1.06 11.22 15.81
C THR A 96 -0.25 11.86 15.37
N VAL A 97 -1.05 11.11 14.66
CA VAL A 97 -2.42 11.51 14.25
C VAL A 97 -3.40 11.17 15.37
N ASN A 98 -3.36 9.92 15.84
CA ASN A 98 -4.15 9.41 16.96
C ASN A 98 -3.43 8.18 17.57
N ASP A 99 -4.11 7.43 18.42
CA ASP A 99 -3.55 6.23 19.08
C ASP A 99 -3.27 5.04 18.14
N HIS A 100 -3.67 5.13 16.86
CA HIS A 100 -3.50 4.08 15.87
C HIS A 100 -2.83 4.56 14.57
N GLN A 101 -2.70 5.87 14.38
CA GLN A 101 -2.23 6.45 13.12
C GLN A 101 -1.10 7.46 13.33
N GLN A 102 -0.13 7.46 12.42
CA GLN A 102 0.99 8.41 12.42
C GLN A 102 1.46 8.75 11.00
N ILE A 103 2.24 9.81 10.89
CA ILE A 103 3.03 10.15 9.70
C ILE A 103 4.49 9.93 10.05
N GLU A 104 5.25 9.25 9.21
CA GLU A 104 6.69 9.06 9.36
C GLU A 104 7.44 9.81 8.27
N LEU A 105 8.60 10.36 8.60
CA LEU A 105 9.44 11.05 7.64
C LEU A 105 10.76 10.31 7.43
N LEU A 106 11.07 10.01 6.18
CA LEU A 106 12.34 9.46 5.77
C LEU A 106 13.18 10.57 5.13
N GLN A 107 14.23 11.00 5.82
CA GLN A 107 15.12 12.03 5.29
C GLN A 107 15.90 11.50 4.09
N VAL A 108 15.91 12.26 3.01
CA VAL A 108 16.73 12.01 1.83
C VAL A 108 17.75 13.11 1.64
N THR A 109 18.87 12.77 1.02
CA THR A 109 19.93 13.69 0.64
C THR A 109 20.08 13.70 -0.88
N GLY A 110 20.26 14.85 -1.49
CA GLY A 110 20.46 14.96 -2.92
C GLY A 110 19.23 15.24 -3.77
N GLY A 111 18.11 15.60 -3.13
CA GLY A 111 16.84 15.93 -3.79
C GLY A 111 15.75 14.90 -3.53
N ALA A 112 14.50 15.34 -3.62
CA ALA A 112 13.36 14.46 -3.43
C ALA A 112 13.24 13.45 -4.59
N PRO A 113 12.83 12.19 -4.31
CA PRO A 113 12.50 11.24 -5.36
C PRO A 113 11.22 11.66 -6.09
N ASP A 114 10.97 11.09 -7.26
CA ASP A 114 9.77 11.37 -8.06
C ASP A 114 8.46 11.04 -7.32
N ASN A 115 8.44 9.99 -6.52
CA ASN A 115 7.33 9.66 -5.65
C ASN A 115 7.69 10.02 -4.20
N LEU A 116 6.95 10.94 -3.62
CA LEU A 116 7.16 11.41 -2.25
C LEU A 116 6.52 10.50 -1.20
N LEU A 117 5.56 9.66 -1.59
CA LEU A 117 4.95 8.65 -0.72
C LEU A 117 5.86 7.42 -0.67
N ALA A 118 6.61 7.29 0.41
CA ALA A 118 7.60 6.21 0.58
C ALA A 118 6.95 4.88 0.95
N GLU A 119 5.86 4.89 1.75
CA GLU A 119 5.19 3.68 2.22
C GLU A 119 3.76 3.98 2.69
N ILE A 120 2.87 3.01 2.50
CA ILE A 120 1.54 2.96 3.13
C ILE A 120 1.50 1.72 4.02
N ALA A 121 1.18 1.89 5.30
CA ALA A 121 1.07 0.78 6.24
C ALA A 121 -0.38 0.54 6.66
N PHE A 122 -0.77 -0.72 6.66
CA PHE A 122 -2.10 -1.17 7.09
C PHE A 122 -2.04 -1.89 8.43
N ALA A 123 -3.00 -1.59 9.29
CA ALA A 123 -3.15 -2.25 10.58
C ALA A 123 -3.80 -3.62 10.43
N THR A 124 -3.23 -4.63 11.08
CA THR A 124 -3.79 -5.98 11.21
C THR A 124 -3.57 -6.50 12.63
N PRO A 125 -4.49 -7.27 13.22
CA PRO A 125 -4.29 -7.84 14.54
C PRO A 125 -3.31 -9.03 14.56
N ASP A 126 -2.92 -9.59 13.40
CA ASP A 126 -2.03 -10.75 13.31
C ASP A 126 -1.16 -10.68 12.05
N VAL A 127 0.04 -10.13 12.19
CA VAL A 127 1.01 -10.03 11.08
C VAL A 127 1.56 -11.38 10.66
N GLU A 128 1.66 -12.34 11.58
CA GLU A 128 2.12 -13.71 11.27
C GLU A 128 1.12 -14.42 10.34
N GLN A 129 -0.17 -14.34 10.67
CA GLN A 129 -1.21 -14.91 9.83
C GLN A 129 -1.32 -14.17 8.50
N MET A 130 -1.22 -12.83 8.49
CA MET A 130 -1.24 -12.03 7.26
C MET A 130 -0.09 -12.44 6.34
N ARG A 131 1.10 -12.58 6.89
CA ARG A 131 2.27 -13.02 6.12
C ARG A 131 2.07 -14.42 5.53
N ARG A 132 1.57 -15.39 6.31
CA ARG A 132 1.27 -16.75 5.82
C ARG A 132 0.20 -16.73 4.73
N TYR A 133 -0.84 -15.90 4.90
CA TYR A 133 -1.90 -15.72 3.91
C TYR A 133 -1.36 -15.23 2.57
N LEU A 134 -0.55 -14.17 2.59
CA LEU A 134 0.04 -13.59 1.38
C LEU A 134 1.00 -14.54 0.67
N LEU A 135 1.83 -15.28 1.41
CA LEU A 135 2.69 -16.31 0.84
C LEU A 135 1.89 -17.43 0.16
N ALA A 136 0.76 -17.84 0.75
CA ALA A 136 -0.14 -18.84 0.15
C ALA A 136 -0.80 -18.33 -1.15
N HIS A 137 -0.89 -17.02 -1.32
CA HIS A 137 -1.37 -16.37 -2.56
C HIS A 137 -0.24 -15.97 -3.52
N ASN A 138 0.98 -16.53 -3.31
CA ASN A 138 2.18 -16.27 -4.12
C ASN A 138 2.63 -14.79 -4.13
N VAL A 139 2.31 -14.03 -3.09
CA VAL A 139 2.82 -12.68 -2.89
C VAL A 139 4.18 -12.75 -2.21
N THR A 140 5.18 -12.08 -2.78
CA THR A 140 6.51 -11.96 -2.16
C THR A 140 6.44 -10.97 -1.00
N VAL A 141 6.82 -11.41 0.19
CA VAL A 141 6.76 -10.60 1.41
C VAL A 141 8.07 -10.69 2.19
N GLY A 142 8.43 -9.61 2.88
CA GLY A 142 9.58 -9.56 3.75
C GLY A 142 9.49 -10.46 4.99
N ALA A 143 10.56 -10.51 5.77
CA ALA A 143 10.55 -11.12 7.08
C ALA A 143 9.81 -10.24 8.08
N ILE A 144 9.20 -10.85 9.10
CA ILE A 144 8.64 -10.07 10.20
C ILE A 144 9.78 -9.47 11.00
N ALA A 145 9.73 -8.16 11.18
CA ALA A 145 10.58 -7.41 12.09
C ALA A 145 9.78 -6.99 13.33
N LYS A 146 10.50 -6.75 14.40
CA LYS A 146 9.94 -6.20 15.64
C LYS A 146 10.79 -5.00 16.05
N ASP A 147 10.16 -3.87 16.24
CA ASP A 147 10.84 -2.68 16.67
C ASP A 147 11.13 -2.65 18.19
N THR A 148 11.76 -1.59 18.65
CA THR A 148 12.13 -1.40 20.07
C THR A 148 10.92 -1.24 21.00
N TYR A 149 9.76 -0.91 20.49
CA TYR A 149 8.50 -0.78 21.25
C TYR A 149 7.64 -2.02 21.19
N GLY A 150 8.08 -3.05 20.47
CA GLY A 150 7.40 -4.31 20.36
C GLY A 150 6.38 -4.40 19.23
N VAL A 151 6.29 -3.37 18.38
CA VAL A 151 5.44 -3.36 17.19
C VAL A 151 6.01 -4.33 16.15
N GLN A 152 5.20 -5.28 15.74
CA GLN A 152 5.58 -6.24 14.70
C GLN A 152 5.08 -5.75 13.35
N HIS A 153 5.91 -5.89 12.33
CA HIS A 153 5.56 -5.51 10.96
C HIS A 153 6.34 -6.36 9.94
N PHE A 154 5.87 -6.37 8.72
CA PHE A 154 6.63 -6.79 7.55
C PHE A 154 6.26 -5.92 6.35
N GLU A 155 7.17 -5.84 5.40
CA GLU A 155 7.05 -5.02 4.20
C GLU A 155 6.94 -5.89 2.94
N LEU A 156 6.31 -5.33 1.92
CA LEU A 156 6.22 -5.88 0.57
C LEU A 156 6.13 -4.74 -0.44
N ARG A 157 6.03 -5.10 -1.72
CA ARG A 157 5.68 -4.16 -2.79
C ARG A 157 4.40 -4.62 -3.45
N ASP A 158 3.53 -3.66 -3.75
CA ASP A 158 2.39 -3.88 -4.61
C ASP A 158 2.80 -4.02 -6.09
N PRO A 159 1.88 -4.27 -7.02
CA PRO A 159 2.19 -4.40 -8.44
C PRO A 159 2.83 -3.17 -9.10
N GLU A 160 2.49 -1.94 -8.65
CA GLU A 160 3.13 -0.70 -9.13
C GLU A 160 4.51 -0.46 -8.48
N GLY A 161 4.88 -1.26 -7.47
CA GLY A 161 6.12 -1.14 -6.72
C GLY A 161 6.05 -0.19 -5.53
N VAL A 162 4.88 0.26 -5.13
CA VAL A 162 4.66 1.04 -3.90
C VAL A 162 5.02 0.16 -2.70
N HIS A 163 5.73 0.71 -1.73
CA HIS A 163 6.02 0.03 -0.50
C HIS A 163 4.76 -0.06 0.37
N ILE A 164 4.42 -1.25 0.76
CA ILE A 164 3.30 -1.56 1.65
C ILE A 164 3.84 -2.25 2.89
N ALA A 165 3.34 -1.86 4.05
CA ALA A 165 3.60 -2.57 5.30
C ALA A 165 2.31 -3.10 5.92
N PHE A 166 2.41 -4.23 6.62
CA PHE A 166 1.38 -4.68 7.56
C PHE A 166 1.95 -4.56 8.97
N VAL A 167 1.20 -3.90 9.85
CA VAL A 167 1.64 -3.53 11.20
C VAL A 167 0.66 -4.08 12.22
N GLN A 168 1.18 -4.74 13.23
CA GLN A 168 0.40 -5.17 14.41
C GLN A 168 0.65 -4.21 15.55
N LEU A 169 -0.28 -3.28 15.75
CA LEU A 169 -0.21 -2.30 16.81
C LEU A 169 -0.40 -2.95 18.19
N PRO A 170 0.24 -2.45 19.25
CA PRO A 170 0.04 -2.95 20.59
C PRO A 170 -1.40 -2.67 21.08
N ALA A 171 -1.93 -3.54 21.93
CA ALA A 171 -3.31 -3.47 22.40
C ALA A 171 -3.64 -2.24 23.27
N SER A 172 -2.63 -1.53 23.78
CA SER A 172 -2.81 -0.33 24.60
C SER A 172 -1.83 0.74 24.14
N HIS A 173 -2.35 1.75 23.50
CA HIS A 173 -1.63 2.98 23.22
C HIS A 173 -2.56 4.14 23.58
N PHE A 174 -2.09 5.04 24.44
CA PHE A 174 -2.86 6.23 24.81
C PHE A 174 -2.21 7.43 24.17
N PHE A 175 -2.95 8.12 23.33
CA PHE A 175 -2.54 9.38 22.75
C PHE A 175 -3.58 10.46 23.09
N ASN A 176 -3.10 11.55 23.67
CA ASN A 176 -3.88 12.76 23.84
C ASN A 176 -3.48 13.74 22.74
N ALA A 177 -4.35 13.94 21.77
CA ALA A 177 -4.11 14.93 20.72
C ALA A 177 -3.90 16.31 21.34
N PRO A 178 -2.90 17.10 20.86
CA PRO A 178 -2.79 18.51 21.22
C PRO A 178 -4.08 19.26 20.88
N ALA A 179 -4.43 20.25 21.72
CA ALA A 179 -5.65 21.04 21.51
C ALA A 179 -5.66 21.79 20.17
N ASP A 180 -4.49 22.08 19.63
CA ASP A 180 -4.29 22.80 18.37
C ASP A 180 -4.27 21.88 17.15
N GLN A 181 -4.23 20.55 17.33
CA GLN A 181 -4.21 19.61 16.22
C GLN A 181 -5.47 19.78 15.37
N VAL A 182 -5.26 19.96 14.06
CA VAL A 182 -6.37 20.30 13.14
C VAL A 182 -7.23 19.08 12.82
N SER A 183 -6.63 17.91 12.71
CA SER A 183 -7.34 16.64 12.53
C SER A 183 -6.69 15.53 13.36
N THR A 184 -7.53 14.64 13.87
CA THR A 184 -7.12 13.41 14.57
C THR A 184 -7.44 12.14 13.78
N ARG A 185 -7.68 12.26 12.46
CA ARG A 185 -8.10 11.11 11.66
C ARG A 185 -7.52 11.18 10.24
N MET A 186 -6.64 10.25 9.91
CA MET A 186 -6.22 9.98 8.54
C MET A 186 -7.22 9.02 7.91
N VAL A 187 -7.67 9.29 6.71
CA VAL A 187 -8.74 8.50 6.07
C VAL A 187 -8.31 7.85 4.77
N HIS A 188 -7.38 8.44 4.03
CA HIS A 188 -6.87 7.77 2.83
C HIS A 188 -5.42 8.13 2.48
N ALA A 189 -4.86 7.30 1.61
CA ALA A 189 -3.65 7.57 0.86
C ALA A 189 -3.92 7.32 -0.62
N GLY A 190 -3.55 8.28 -1.47
CA GLY A 190 -3.67 8.20 -2.92
C GLY A 190 -2.31 7.98 -3.57
N PHE A 191 -2.27 7.22 -4.64
CA PHE A 191 -1.06 6.97 -5.40
C PHE A 191 -1.34 6.69 -6.88
N ILE A 192 -0.36 7.00 -7.72
CA ILE A 192 -0.46 6.83 -9.17
C ILE A 192 -0.51 5.34 -9.52
N VAL A 193 -1.53 4.96 -10.28
CA VAL A 193 -1.72 3.60 -10.78
C VAL A 193 -1.76 3.60 -12.30
N LYS A 194 -0.93 2.77 -12.93
CA LYS A 194 -0.83 2.59 -14.37
C LYS A 194 -1.54 1.30 -14.82
N ASP A 195 -1.34 0.20 -14.09
CA ASP A 195 -2.02 -1.07 -14.34
C ASP A 195 -3.09 -1.34 -13.26
N ARG A 196 -4.24 -0.69 -13.40
CA ARG A 196 -5.37 -0.89 -12.50
C ARG A 196 -5.79 -2.36 -12.36
N ALA A 197 -5.66 -3.16 -13.41
CA ALA A 197 -6.06 -4.55 -13.34
C ALA A 197 -5.11 -5.38 -12.46
N ALA A 198 -3.83 -5.05 -12.43
CA ALA A 198 -2.87 -5.67 -11.52
C ALA A 198 -3.14 -5.25 -10.07
N GLU A 199 -3.41 -3.96 -9.84
CA GLU A 199 -3.76 -3.43 -8.52
C GLU A 199 -5.08 -4.00 -7.99
N ASP A 200 -6.13 -4.10 -8.83
CA ASP A 200 -7.39 -4.74 -8.44
C ASP A 200 -7.19 -6.20 -8.01
N ARG A 201 -6.34 -6.97 -8.71
CA ARG A 201 -6.02 -8.35 -8.29
C ARG A 201 -5.34 -8.38 -6.92
N PHE A 202 -4.44 -7.44 -6.64
CA PHE A 202 -3.75 -7.39 -5.36
C PHE A 202 -4.65 -6.87 -4.24
N TYR A 203 -5.19 -5.67 -4.37
CA TYR A 203 -5.97 -5.05 -3.28
C TYR A 203 -7.37 -5.64 -3.14
N ARG A 204 -8.07 -5.92 -4.23
CA ARG A 204 -9.46 -6.37 -4.15
C ARG A 204 -9.60 -7.89 -4.09
N ASP A 205 -8.91 -8.64 -4.97
CA ASP A 205 -9.08 -10.08 -5.02
C ASP A 205 -8.29 -10.80 -3.93
N ILE A 206 -7.04 -10.36 -3.63
CA ILE A 206 -6.21 -10.96 -2.58
C ILE A 206 -6.51 -10.33 -1.22
N LEU A 207 -6.36 -9.00 -1.07
CA LEU A 207 -6.52 -8.34 0.21
C LEU A 207 -7.98 -8.07 0.61
N GLY A 208 -8.94 -8.17 -0.33
CA GLY A 208 -10.37 -8.05 -0.07
C GLY A 208 -10.88 -6.62 0.11
N PHE A 209 -10.14 -5.62 -0.39
CA PHE A 209 -10.58 -4.23 -0.39
C PHE A 209 -11.87 -4.07 -1.20
N ARG A 210 -12.71 -3.12 -0.81
CA ARG A 210 -14.04 -2.95 -1.38
C ARG A 210 -14.15 -1.61 -2.08
N MET A 211 -14.83 -1.58 -3.22
CA MET A 211 -15.17 -0.31 -3.86
C MET A 211 -15.89 0.60 -2.87
N TYR A 212 -15.48 1.87 -2.82
CA TYR A 212 -16.11 2.91 -2.02
C TYR A 212 -16.76 3.96 -2.92
N TRP A 213 -15.97 4.57 -3.80
CA TRP A 213 -16.44 5.50 -4.82
C TRP A 213 -15.47 5.50 -6.01
N HIS A 214 -15.95 5.92 -7.18
CA HIS A 214 -15.10 6.22 -8.32
C HIS A 214 -15.71 7.32 -9.19
N GLY A 215 -14.87 8.10 -9.85
CA GLY A 215 -15.27 9.19 -10.72
C GLY A 215 -14.09 9.78 -11.48
N GLY A 216 -14.30 10.95 -12.06
CA GLY A 216 -13.26 11.63 -12.81
C GLY A 216 -13.54 13.10 -13.01
N PHE A 217 -12.68 13.78 -13.73
CA PHE A 217 -12.82 15.20 -14.08
C PHE A 217 -14.12 15.50 -14.84
N LYS A 218 -14.60 14.53 -15.62
CA LYS A 218 -15.92 14.56 -16.29
C LYS A 218 -16.74 13.38 -15.83
N ASP A 219 -18.06 13.48 -15.97
CA ASP A 219 -18.99 12.45 -15.48
C ASP A 219 -18.78 11.07 -16.12
N ALA A 220 -18.19 11.01 -17.32
CA ALA A 220 -17.88 9.77 -18.00
C ALA A 220 -16.45 9.23 -17.73
N ASP A 221 -15.61 10.03 -17.07
CA ASP A 221 -14.22 9.67 -16.82
C ASP A 221 -14.11 8.83 -15.54
N ASN A 222 -13.02 8.07 -15.43
CA ASN A 222 -12.68 7.26 -14.27
C ASN A 222 -11.21 7.52 -13.94
N ASP A 223 -10.94 8.71 -13.37
CA ASP A 223 -9.59 9.14 -13.02
C ASP A 223 -9.24 8.75 -11.59
N TRP A 224 -10.25 8.57 -10.72
CA TRP A 224 -10.11 8.25 -9.30
C TRP A 224 -10.92 7.02 -8.91
N TRP A 225 -10.28 6.10 -8.16
CA TRP A 225 -10.92 4.90 -7.62
C TRP A 225 -10.59 4.77 -6.15
N GLU A 226 -11.59 5.01 -5.30
CA GLU A 226 -11.49 4.86 -3.85
C GLU A 226 -11.90 3.45 -3.44
N ILE A 227 -11.00 2.69 -2.83
CA ILE A 227 -11.24 1.33 -2.36
C ILE A 227 -10.94 1.21 -0.87
N GLN A 228 -11.97 0.86 -0.09
CA GLN A 228 -11.89 0.76 1.36
C GLN A 228 -11.21 -0.51 1.82
N VAL A 229 -10.47 -0.42 2.92
CA VAL A 229 -9.99 -1.59 3.65
C VAL A 229 -11.16 -2.52 4.03
N PRO A 230 -10.94 -3.85 4.09
CA PRO A 230 -12.05 -4.81 4.25
C PRO A 230 -12.82 -4.67 5.58
N GLU A 231 -12.14 -4.41 6.68
CA GLU A 231 -12.71 -4.36 8.02
C GLU A 231 -12.62 -2.96 8.66
N GLY A 232 -12.56 -1.92 7.83
CA GLY A 232 -12.52 -0.52 8.27
C GLY A 232 -13.18 0.42 7.27
N ASN A 233 -12.96 1.72 7.47
CA ASN A 233 -13.54 2.76 6.63
C ASN A 233 -12.47 3.67 6.00
N ASP A 234 -11.19 3.42 6.25
CA ASP A 234 -10.09 4.06 5.53
C ASP A 234 -10.00 3.47 4.13
N TRP A 235 -9.46 4.21 3.19
CA TRP A 235 -9.34 3.73 1.82
C TRP A 235 -8.01 4.10 1.19
N ILE A 236 -7.67 3.44 0.11
CA ILE A 236 -6.65 3.90 -0.83
C ILE A 236 -7.34 4.46 -2.06
N GLU A 237 -6.70 5.44 -2.69
CA GLU A 237 -7.19 6.06 -3.91
C GLU A 237 -6.22 5.80 -5.06
N TYR A 238 -6.72 5.18 -6.12
CA TYR A 238 -5.97 5.06 -7.37
C TYR A 238 -6.12 6.35 -8.17
N MET A 239 -4.98 6.98 -8.44
CA MET A 239 -4.86 8.12 -9.34
C MET A 239 -4.53 7.60 -10.73
N LEU A 240 -5.54 7.56 -11.61
CA LEU A 240 -5.44 6.99 -12.94
C LEU A 240 -5.19 8.07 -14.00
N ASN A 241 -4.77 7.64 -15.18
CA ASN A 241 -4.58 8.52 -16.35
C ASN A 241 -3.52 9.61 -16.18
N ILE A 242 -2.63 9.47 -15.19
CA ILE A 242 -1.55 10.42 -14.97
C ILE A 242 -0.48 10.28 -16.04
N SER A 243 0.00 11.41 -16.55
CA SER A 243 1.04 11.45 -17.56
C SER A 243 2.32 10.73 -17.11
N PRO A 244 2.93 9.88 -17.94
CA PRO A 244 4.24 9.32 -17.62
C PRO A 244 5.35 10.40 -17.57
N TYR A 245 5.07 11.59 -18.06
CA TYR A 245 5.95 12.78 -18.04
C TYR A 245 5.57 13.78 -16.94
N ALA A 246 4.67 13.41 -16.03
CA ALA A 246 4.31 14.22 -14.87
C ALA A 246 5.58 14.71 -14.14
N ASP A 247 5.66 15.99 -13.83
CA ASP A 247 6.77 16.55 -13.10
C ASP A 247 6.71 16.23 -11.60
N HIS A 248 7.68 16.71 -10.83
CA HIS A 248 7.76 16.48 -9.40
C HIS A 248 6.54 17.01 -8.65
N ASN A 249 6.05 18.19 -9.00
CA ASN A 249 4.90 18.80 -8.33
C ASN A 249 3.62 18.03 -8.63
N GLU A 250 3.39 17.68 -9.90
CA GLU A 250 2.25 16.88 -10.33
C GLU A 250 2.26 15.51 -9.63
N ARG A 251 3.42 14.85 -9.54
CA ARG A 251 3.55 13.57 -8.81
C ARG A 251 3.32 13.72 -7.31
N GLY A 252 3.69 14.84 -6.70
CA GLY A 252 3.42 15.15 -5.30
C GLY A 252 1.93 15.41 -5.03
N ILE A 253 1.20 15.95 -6.02
CA ILE A 253 -0.25 16.10 -5.98
C ILE A 253 -0.95 14.74 -6.01
N GLU A 254 -0.51 13.86 -6.90
CA GLU A 254 -1.16 12.57 -7.14
C GLU A 254 -0.78 11.49 -6.10
N ASN A 255 0.44 11.53 -5.56
CA ASN A 255 0.86 10.66 -4.47
C ASN A 255 0.70 11.39 -3.13
N HIS A 256 -0.43 11.22 -2.48
CA HIS A 256 -0.87 12.04 -1.38
C HIS A 256 -1.50 11.25 -0.22
N PHE A 257 -1.89 11.95 0.81
CA PHE A 257 -2.72 11.40 1.88
C PHE A 257 -3.73 12.43 2.38
N SER A 258 -4.77 11.98 3.06
CA SER A 258 -5.85 12.84 3.49
C SER A 258 -6.23 12.66 4.96
N PHE A 259 -6.55 13.79 5.58
CA PHE A 259 -7.18 13.88 6.88
C PHE A 259 -8.66 14.17 6.77
N ALA A 260 -9.45 13.60 7.67
CA ALA A 260 -10.84 13.98 7.80
C ALA A 260 -11.05 14.97 8.96
N VAL A 261 -11.98 15.90 8.75
CA VAL A 261 -12.45 16.88 9.75
C VAL A 261 -13.98 16.94 9.74
N GLU A 262 -14.56 17.37 10.85
CA GLU A 262 -16.02 17.54 10.91
C GLU A 262 -16.52 18.68 10.01
N GLN A 263 -15.75 19.76 9.93
CA GLN A 263 -16.08 20.96 9.16
C GLN A 263 -14.83 21.56 8.54
N ILE A 264 -14.79 21.63 7.22
CA ILE A 264 -13.61 22.05 6.48
C ILE A 264 -13.27 23.54 6.64
N LYS A 265 -14.29 24.41 6.71
CA LYS A 265 -14.06 25.86 6.81
C LYS A 265 -13.42 26.27 8.15
N PRO A 266 -13.87 25.77 9.32
CA PRO A 266 -13.14 25.95 10.58
C PRO A 266 -11.73 25.38 10.55
N ALA A 267 -11.51 24.18 9.96
CA ALA A 267 -10.18 23.58 9.82
C ALA A 267 -9.24 24.46 8.98
N ALA A 268 -9.69 24.94 7.82
CA ALA A 268 -8.94 25.86 6.97
C ALA A 268 -8.61 27.19 7.69
N THR A 269 -9.55 27.71 8.50
CA THR A 269 -9.32 28.91 9.31
C THR A 269 -8.21 28.64 10.35
N ARG A 270 -8.27 27.51 11.04
CA ARG A 270 -7.25 27.11 12.03
C ARG A 270 -5.87 26.97 11.39
N LEU A 271 -5.76 26.29 10.25
CA LEU A 271 -4.52 26.19 9.49
C LEU A 271 -3.90 27.56 9.16
N ARG A 272 -4.72 28.52 8.72
CA ARG A 272 -4.27 29.90 8.46
C ARG A 272 -3.84 30.62 9.74
N MET A 273 -4.52 30.43 10.84
CA MET A 273 -4.13 30.99 12.15
C MET A 273 -2.78 30.41 12.62
N HIS A 274 -2.48 29.16 12.30
CA HIS A 274 -1.18 28.54 12.56
C HIS A 274 -0.09 28.97 11.57
N GLY A 275 -0.40 29.82 10.58
CA GLY A 275 0.57 30.41 9.67
C GLY A 275 0.61 29.81 8.27
N LEU A 276 -0.33 28.94 7.90
CA LEU A 276 -0.43 28.44 6.50
C LEU A 276 -0.57 29.62 5.52
N LYS A 277 0.28 29.62 4.51
CA LYS A 277 0.36 30.67 3.46
C LYS A 277 -0.28 30.19 2.14
N SER A 278 -1.45 29.58 2.20
CA SER A 278 -2.21 29.23 0.99
C SER A 278 -3.28 30.26 0.68
N THR A 279 -3.45 30.57 -0.60
CA THR A 279 -4.54 31.38 -1.15
C THR A 279 -5.76 30.55 -1.52
N ASP A 280 -5.60 29.23 -1.59
CA ASP A 280 -6.64 28.30 -1.97
C ASP A 280 -7.79 28.30 -0.95
N GLN A 281 -8.96 27.96 -1.40
CA GLN A 281 -10.16 27.93 -0.59
C GLN A 281 -10.74 26.53 -0.56
N PRO A 282 -11.37 26.14 0.55
CA PRO A 282 -12.15 24.90 0.56
C PRO A 282 -13.21 24.89 -0.55
N GLU A 283 -13.31 23.76 -1.23
CA GLU A 283 -14.29 23.53 -2.30
C GLU A 283 -14.99 22.18 -2.13
N ILE A 284 -16.03 21.93 -2.89
CA ILE A 284 -16.67 20.62 -2.91
C ILE A 284 -16.10 19.82 -4.08
N GLY A 285 -15.45 18.72 -3.74
CA GLY A 285 -14.89 17.77 -4.70
C GLY A 285 -15.97 17.06 -5.53
N ARG A 286 -15.53 16.34 -6.53
CA ARG A 286 -16.39 15.54 -7.41
C ARG A 286 -17.07 14.38 -6.66
N ASP A 287 -16.47 13.93 -5.59
CA ASP A 287 -17.01 12.96 -4.63
C ASP A 287 -18.13 13.50 -3.74
N GLY A 288 -18.40 14.82 -3.83
CA GLY A 288 -19.45 15.53 -3.08
C GLY A 288 -19.02 15.99 -1.69
N LYS A 289 -17.82 15.70 -1.23
CA LYS A 289 -17.30 16.17 0.06
C LYS A 289 -16.67 17.55 -0.07
N TRP A 290 -16.74 18.33 1.01
CA TRP A 290 -15.86 19.48 1.16
C TRP A 290 -14.42 19.00 1.31
N SER A 291 -13.50 19.59 0.56
CA SER A 291 -12.07 19.35 0.64
C SER A 291 -11.25 20.65 0.65
N TYR A 292 -10.02 20.55 1.09
CA TYR A 292 -9.03 21.62 1.10
C TYR A 292 -7.63 21.05 0.99
N ASP A 293 -6.99 21.32 -0.13
CA ASP A 293 -5.64 20.88 -0.43
C ASP A 293 -4.60 21.87 0.08
N ILE A 294 -3.61 21.36 0.78
CA ILE A 294 -2.40 22.07 1.16
C ILE A 294 -1.19 21.23 0.82
N TYR A 295 -0.02 21.83 0.84
CA TYR A 295 1.22 21.15 0.42
C TYR A 295 2.25 21.24 1.52
N ASP A 296 2.93 20.12 1.78
CA ASP A 296 4.07 20.11 2.66
C ASP A 296 5.30 20.77 1.98
N PRO A 297 6.43 20.96 2.68
CA PRO A 297 7.62 21.61 2.10
C PRO A 297 8.25 20.91 0.89
N ASP A 298 7.99 19.62 0.72
CA ASP A 298 8.47 18.82 -0.41
C ASP A 298 7.41 18.67 -1.52
N MET A 299 6.29 19.39 -1.43
CA MET A 299 5.17 19.41 -2.37
C MET A 299 4.29 18.16 -2.35
N THR A 300 4.33 17.37 -1.29
CA THR A 300 3.31 16.33 -1.07
C THR A 300 1.97 17.01 -0.75
N ARG A 301 0.92 16.66 -1.48
CA ARG A 301 -0.44 17.10 -1.16
C ARG A 301 -0.90 16.47 0.15
N VAL A 302 -1.32 17.32 1.07
CA VAL A 302 -1.99 16.96 2.30
C VAL A 302 -3.42 17.46 2.18
N GLU A 303 -4.33 16.56 1.86
CA GLU A 303 -5.72 16.88 1.71
C GLU A 303 -6.43 16.90 3.06
N PHE A 304 -7.35 17.83 3.26
CA PHE A 304 -8.33 17.79 4.32
C PHE A 304 -9.72 17.65 3.70
N MET A 305 -10.53 16.74 4.20
CA MET A 305 -11.90 16.53 3.70
C MET A 305 -12.90 16.34 4.84
N GLU A 306 -14.18 16.54 4.54
CA GLU A 306 -15.22 16.21 5.51
C GLU A 306 -15.54 14.71 5.51
N PHE A 307 -15.94 14.16 6.65
CA PHE A 307 -16.27 12.74 6.80
C PHE A 307 -17.38 12.27 5.85
N LYS A 308 -18.26 13.15 5.44
CA LYS A 308 -19.45 12.85 4.65
C LYS A 308 -19.62 13.84 3.51
N PRO A 309 -20.21 13.41 2.39
CA PRO A 309 -20.53 14.31 1.31
C PRO A 309 -21.58 15.35 1.76
N ALA A 310 -21.36 16.60 1.36
CA ALA A 310 -22.28 17.73 1.56
C ALA A 310 -23.36 17.78 0.47
N GLN A 311 -23.09 17.12 -0.67
CA GLN A 311 -24.02 17.00 -1.81
C GLN A 311 -23.83 15.61 -2.47
N PRO A 312 -24.76 15.16 -3.32
CA PRO A 312 -24.58 13.95 -4.09
C PRO A 312 -23.26 13.99 -4.89
N PRO A 313 -22.48 12.91 -4.88
CA PRO A 313 -21.28 12.82 -5.71
C PRO A 313 -21.63 12.82 -7.19
N CYS A 314 -20.71 13.24 -8.05
CA CYS A 314 -20.82 13.00 -9.48
C CYS A 314 -20.72 11.51 -9.79
N CYS A 315 -21.03 11.18 -11.01
CA CYS A 315 -20.56 9.98 -11.68
C CYS A 315 -21.17 8.69 -11.11
N ASN A 316 -20.90 8.35 -9.84
CA ASN A 316 -21.35 7.12 -9.20
C ASN A 316 -21.73 7.35 -7.73
N PRO A 317 -22.71 6.62 -7.18
CA PRO A 317 -23.03 6.68 -5.76
C PRO A 317 -21.93 5.99 -4.94
N TYR A 318 -21.79 6.39 -3.69
CA TYR A 318 -21.00 5.65 -2.73
C TYR A 318 -21.55 4.26 -2.46
N THR A 319 -20.67 3.26 -2.37
CA THR A 319 -21.05 1.86 -2.12
C THR A 319 -20.61 1.38 -0.74
N GLY A 320 -19.79 2.16 -0.04
CA GLY A 320 -19.27 1.84 1.30
C GLY A 320 -19.77 2.78 2.37
N THR A 321 -19.38 2.50 3.62
CA THR A 321 -19.73 3.33 4.79
C THR A 321 -18.70 4.45 4.94
N HIS A 322 -19.19 5.68 5.15
CA HIS A 322 -18.32 6.81 5.43
C HIS A 322 -17.55 6.64 6.75
N PRO A 323 -16.30 7.12 6.84
CA PRO A 323 -15.57 7.16 8.09
C PRO A 323 -16.31 8.05 9.12
N LYS A 324 -15.97 7.86 10.38
CA LYS A 324 -16.53 8.62 11.50
C LYS A 324 -15.41 9.35 12.23
N PRO A 325 -15.72 10.44 12.90
CA PRO A 325 -14.81 11.13 13.81
C PRO A 325 -14.21 10.22 14.86
#